data_a7713aa818a43e12a22214c688e29edd
#
_entry.id   a7713aa818a43e12a22214c688e29edd
#
_cell.length_a   1.000
_cell.length_b   1.000
_cell.length_c   1.000
_cell.angle_alpha   90.00
_cell.angle_beta   90.00
_cell.angle_gamma   90.00
#
_symmetry.space_group_name_H-M   'P 1'
#
loop_
_entity.id
_entity.type
_entity.pdbx_description
1 polymer ?
#
loop_
_entity_poly.entity_id
_entity_poly.type
_entity_poly.pdbx_seq_one_letter_code
_entity_poly.pdbx_strand_id
1 'polypeptide(L)'
;SQCMKEVSKYIDETLGANAKVDPIQKNDLGNLPMYITQAYKLYNMELFNRELVMVELKNEDELSLLQIDKHLQLLKNAFNKMIVLVLQNLQAYNRKRLIERGINFIVPGKQMYLPELLIDLRESFNQPRAKQKTDKLLPSAQFLLLYHILNRNNNWKMENNSFKEIAQKLNYTPMAITNAVDDLKQHDIVDVFGEKEKYIKFKFEGKDLWRRAEEQNILTSPVLKTVYVDDLTGNVSILRTNASALPEYTSLNPSKENYYAIEKSAFYFLQKNNGLINANNREGKYAIEVWKYNPKTLVEDVFNENSVVDPLSLYLSLKDNQDERIEMALEQIIEKYIW
;
A
#
# COMPACT_ATOMS: atom_id res chain seq x y z
N SER A 1 -5.16 9.40 20.53
CA SER A 1 -6.35 10.14 20.08
C SER A 1 -7.15 9.30 19.11
N GLN A 2 -8.43 9.57 18.97
CA GLN A 2 -9.30 8.90 17.99
C GLN A 2 -8.78 9.18 16.57
N CYS A 3 -8.35 10.39 16.30
CA CYS A 3 -7.81 10.82 15.01
C CYS A 3 -6.57 9.97 14.60
N MET A 4 -5.66 9.69 15.52
CA MET A 4 -4.48 8.87 15.22
C MET A 4 -4.82 7.41 14.93
N LYS A 5 -5.88 6.86 15.52
CA LYS A 5 -6.38 5.52 15.16
C LYS A 5 -6.93 5.49 13.73
N GLU A 6 -7.62 6.56 13.33
CA GLU A 6 -8.12 6.72 11.97
C GLU A 6 -6.98 6.90 10.95
N VAL A 7 -5.92 7.62 11.33
CA VAL A 7 -4.69 7.75 10.52
C VAL A 7 -4.03 6.37 10.31
N SER A 8 -3.79 5.63 11.39
CA SER A 8 -3.17 4.30 11.32
C SER A 8 -4.00 3.34 10.45
N LYS A 9 -5.32 3.36 10.64
CA LYS A 9 -6.25 2.55 9.83
C LYS A 9 -6.19 2.95 8.36
N TYR A 10 -6.22 4.25 8.06
CA TYR A 10 -6.16 4.77 6.69
C TYR A 10 -4.85 4.41 5.99
N ILE A 11 -3.72 4.48 6.70
CA ILE A 11 -2.41 4.06 6.20
C ILE A 11 -2.41 2.55 5.92
N ASP A 12 -2.94 1.73 6.82
CA ASP A 12 -3.01 0.28 6.63
C ASP A 12 -3.89 -0.09 5.42
N GLU A 13 -5.09 0.46 5.34
CA GLU A 13 -6.03 0.22 4.24
C GLU A 13 -5.50 0.68 2.88
N THR A 14 -4.75 1.78 2.84
CA THR A 14 -4.31 2.41 1.58
C THR A 14 -2.95 1.92 1.12
N LEU A 15 -2.01 1.80 2.05
CA LEU A 15 -0.62 1.45 1.77
C LEU A 15 -0.28 0.01 2.15
N GLY A 16 -1.17 -0.69 2.88
CA GLY A 16 -0.89 -1.99 3.47
C GLY A 16 0.31 -1.93 4.43
N ALA A 17 0.49 -0.81 5.12
CA ALA A 17 1.58 -0.58 6.06
C ALA A 17 1.04 -0.46 7.48
N ASN A 18 1.59 -1.25 8.40
CA ASN A 18 1.24 -1.12 9.81
C ASN A 18 2.02 0.08 10.39
N ALA A 19 1.31 1.17 10.61
CA ALA A 19 1.87 2.39 11.20
C ALA A 19 1.57 2.43 12.70
N LYS A 20 2.60 2.23 13.52
CA LYS A 20 2.49 2.38 14.97
C LYS A 20 2.66 3.83 15.35
N VAL A 21 1.68 4.38 16.07
CA VAL A 21 1.67 5.78 16.51
C VAL A 21 1.71 5.84 18.04
N ASP A 22 2.74 6.47 18.57
CA ASP A 22 2.93 6.65 20.01
C ASP A 22 2.99 8.15 20.35
N PRO A 23 2.33 8.63 21.44
CA PRO A 23 2.44 10.02 21.86
C PRO A 23 3.88 10.39 22.22
N ILE A 24 4.33 11.57 21.83
CA ILE A 24 5.63 12.10 22.27
C ILE A 24 5.55 12.44 23.77
N GLN A 25 6.51 11.97 24.54
CA GLN A 25 6.53 12.17 25.98
C GLN A 25 6.81 13.63 26.35
N LYS A 26 6.26 14.08 27.48
CA LYS A 26 6.42 15.47 27.95
C LYS A 26 7.88 15.91 28.10
N ASN A 27 8.77 15.00 28.46
CA ASN A 27 10.20 15.30 28.61
C ASN A 27 10.87 15.66 27.27
N ASP A 28 10.40 15.07 26.17
CA ASP A 28 10.92 15.34 24.82
C ASP A 28 10.32 16.63 24.22
N LEU A 29 9.28 17.17 24.84
CA LEU A 29 8.64 18.43 24.46
C LEU A 29 9.22 19.66 25.17
N GLY A 30 10.12 19.47 26.15
CA GLY A 30 10.57 20.51 27.06
C GLY A 30 11.30 21.70 26.41
N ASN A 31 11.81 21.53 25.21
CA ASN A 31 12.50 22.58 24.42
C ASN A 31 11.59 23.29 23.42
N LEU A 32 10.30 22.89 23.33
CA LEU A 32 9.37 23.53 22.39
C LEU A 32 8.69 24.75 23.03
N PRO A 33 8.46 25.81 22.26
CA PRO A 33 7.66 26.94 22.72
C PRO A 33 6.27 26.51 23.20
N MET A 34 5.77 27.15 24.26
CA MET A 34 4.48 26.81 24.86
C MET A 34 3.32 26.87 23.84
N TYR A 35 3.34 27.83 22.92
CA TYR A 35 2.29 27.96 21.91
C TYR A 35 2.21 26.75 20.96
N ILE A 36 3.31 26.02 20.75
CA ILE A 36 3.32 24.77 19.95
C ILE A 36 2.58 23.67 20.72
N THR A 37 2.93 23.46 21.99
CA THR A 37 2.30 22.42 22.81
C THR A 37 0.84 22.74 23.15
N GLN A 38 0.45 24.01 23.12
CA GLN A 38 -0.94 24.43 23.24
C GLN A 38 -1.76 24.19 21.98
N ALA A 39 -1.18 24.44 20.80
CA ALA A 39 -1.87 24.33 19.51
C ALA A 39 -1.94 22.89 18.96
N TYR A 40 -0.95 22.06 19.29
CA TYR A 40 -0.80 20.73 18.69
C TYR A 40 -0.70 19.61 19.71
N LYS A 41 -1.12 18.41 19.27
CA LYS A 41 -0.73 17.13 19.85
C LYS A 41 0.29 16.49 18.94
N LEU A 42 1.38 15.99 19.50
CA LEU A 42 2.52 15.46 18.76
C LEU A 42 2.68 13.96 19.03
N TYR A 43 2.94 13.21 17.97
CA TYR A 43 3.10 11.75 18.05
C TYR A 43 4.31 11.33 17.21
N ASN A 44 5.02 10.29 17.65
CA ASN A 44 5.98 9.58 16.82
C ASN A 44 5.26 8.51 16.00
N MET A 45 5.66 8.35 14.76
CA MET A 45 5.22 7.27 13.88
C MET A 45 6.43 6.72 13.13
N GLU A 46 6.47 5.42 12.96
CA GLU A 46 7.37 4.78 12.00
C GLU A 46 6.57 4.32 10.78
N LEU A 47 7.01 4.72 9.59
CA LEU A 47 6.43 4.33 8.32
C LEU A 47 7.55 4.05 7.31
N PHE A 48 7.58 2.83 6.76
CA PHE A 48 8.60 2.39 5.80
C PHE A 48 10.04 2.61 6.29
N ASN A 49 10.32 2.23 7.55
CA ASN A 49 11.61 2.42 8.20
C ASN A 49 12.07 3.89 8.31
N ARG A 50 11.14 4.83 8.25
CA ARG A 50 11.39 6.24 8.49
C ARG A 50 10.60 6.71 9.70
N GLU A 51 11.28 7.46 10.55
CA GLU A 51 10.63 8.10 11.70
C GLU A 51 9.99 9.42 11.28
N LEU A 52 8.73 9.59 11.66
CA LEU A 52 7.89 10.74 11.38
C LEU A 52 7.40 11.36 12.68
N VAL A 53 7.15 12.66 12.67
CA VAL A 53 6.39 13.34 13.72
C VAL A 53 5.03 13.72 13.14
N MET A 54 3.98 13.15 13.71
CA MET A 54 2.59 13.47 13.37
C MET A 54 2.14 14.65 14.21
N VAL A 55 1.59 15.66 13.55
CA VAL A 55 1.18 16.93 14.16
C VAL A 55 -0.32 17.11 13.99
N GLU A 56 -1.08 16.83 15.05
CA GLU A 56 -2.55 16.98 15.08
C GLU A 56 -2.92 18.34 15.66
N LEU A 57 -3.63 19.17 14.89
CA LEU A 57 -4.21 20.43 15.41
C LEU A 57 -5.27 20.14 16.47
N LYS A 58 -5.19 20.82 17.61
CA LYS A 58 -6.21 20.72 18.65
C LYS A 58 -7.49 21.47 18.28
N ASN A 59 -7.34 22.58 17.55
CA ASN A 59 -8.43 23.37 17.04
C ASN A 59 -8.10 23.88 15.61
N GLU A 60 -8.81 23.41 14.61
CA GLU A 60 -8.51 23.69 13.20
C GLU A 60 -8.82 25.14 12.78
N ASP A 61 -9.65 25.85 13.54
CA ASP A 61 -10.11 27.22 13.18
C ASP A 61 -9.23 28.34 13.77
N GLU A 62 -8.27 28.03 14.62
CA GLU A 62 -7.50 29.05 15.35
C GLU A 62 -6.25 29.56 14.62
N LEU A 63 -5.70 28.81 13.67
CA LEU A 63 -4.42 29.13 13.03
C LEU A 63 -4.54 29.32 11.51
N SER A 64 -3.88 30.37 11.02
CA SER A 64 -3.72 30.55 9.57
C SER A 64 -2.69 29.56 9.00
N LEU A 65 -2.83 29.23 7.72
CA LEU A 65 -1.87 28.37 7.01
C LEU A 65 -0.42 28.89 7.11
N LEU A 66 -0.22 30.20 7.11
CA LEU A 66 1.11 30.79 7.26
C LEU A 66 1.70 30.53 8.65
N GLN A 67 0.87 30.58 9.69
CA GLN A 67 1.31 30.25 11.05
C GLN A 67 1.62 28.75 11.16
N ILE A 68 0.76 27.90 10.61
CA ILE A 68 0.98 26.44 10.57
C ILE A 68 2.31 26.13 9.89
N ASP A 69 2.56 26.69 8.71
CA ASP A 69 3.81 26.47 7.97
C ASP A 69 5.05 26.84 8.80
N LYS A 70 5.04 28.01 9.43
CA LYS A 70 6.12 28.43 10.35
C LYS A 70 6.31 27.46 11.53
N HIS A 71 5.22 26.98 12.12
CA HIS A 71 5.25 26.03 13.22
C HIS A 71 5.82 24.68 12.76
N LEU A 72 5.42 24.19 11.57
CA LEU A 72 5.97 22.94 11.02
C LEU A 72 7.47 23.04 10.73
N GLN A 73 7.96 24.17 10.23
CA GLN A 73 9.40 24.41 10.04
C GLN A 73 10.16 24.38 11.37
N LEU A 74 9.61 24.99 12.41
CA LEU A 74 10.18 24.94 13.76
C LEU A 74 10.25 23.50 14.27
N LEU A 75 9.17 22.74 14.13
CA LEU A 75 9.13 21.33 14.52
C LEU A 75 10.12 20.46 13.72
N LYS A 76 10.25 20.72 12.42
CA LYS A 76 11.24 20.04 11.57
C LYS A 76 12.66 20.26 12.07
N ASN A 77 13.00 21.49 12.44
CA ASN A 77 14.31 21.83 13.00
C ASN A 77 14.53 21.21 14.39
N ALA A 78 13.49 21.19 15.23
CA ALA A 78 13.59 20.66 16.59
C ALA A 78 13.76 19.13 16.63
N PHE A 79 13.03 18.39 15.80
CA PHE A 79 13.05 16.93 15.80
C PHE A 79 14.02 16.34 14.76
N ASN A 80 14.43 17.09 13.78
CA ASN A 80 15.20 16.61 12.62
C ASN A 80 14.58 15.35 11.96
N LYS A 81 13.26 15.34 11.90
CA LYS A 81 12.43 14.26 11.33
C LYS A 81 11.45 14.84 10.31
N MET A 82 10.89 13.98 9.49
CA MET A 82 9.79 14.34 8.60
C MET A 82 8.56 14.71 9.44
N ILE A 83 8.00 15.88 9.19
CA ILE A 83 6.80 16.38 9.88
C ILE A 83 5.58 16.15 8.99
N VAL A 84 4.52 15.61 9.55
CA VAL A 84 3.26 15.35 8.85
C VAL A 84 2.11 16.02 9.60
N LEU A 85 1.45 16.96 8.93
CA LEU A 85 0.26 17.63 9.44
C LEU A 85 -0.95 16.69 9.33
N VAL A 86 -1.71 16.53 10.40
CA VAL A 86 -2.94 15.73 10.42
C VAL A 86 -4.13 16.64 10.60
N LEU A 87 -5.08 16.55 9.67
CA LEU A 87 -6.29 17.36 9.63
C LEU A 87 -7.52 16.45 9.54
N GLN A 88 -8.62 16.82 10.17
CA GLN A 88 -9.89 16.10 10.04
C GLN A 88 -10.66 16.52 8.79
N ASN A 89 -10.59 17.81 8.46
CA ASN A 89 -11.21 18.38 7.29
C ASN A 89 -10.24 19.30 6.56
N LEU A 90 -10.37 19.37 5.24
CA LEU A 90 -9.53 20.21 4.41
C LEU A 90 -10.34 20.78 3.24
N GLN A 91 -10.51 22.09 3.22
CA GLN A 91 -11.13 22.79 2.11
C GLN A 91 -10.21 22.79 0.89
N ALA A 92 -10.79 22.76 -0.32
CA ALA A 92 -10.03 22.67 -1.58
C ALA A 92 -8.99 23.78 -1.75
N TYR A 93 -9.30 25.00 -1.32
CA TYR A 93 -8.38 26.13 -1.37
C TYR A 93 -7.15 25.93 -0.48
N ASN A 94 -7.35 25.48 0.75
CA ASN A 94 -6.26 25.21 1.69
C ASN A 94 -5.41 24.01 1.24
N ARG A 95 -6.05 22.99 0.66
CA ARG A 95 -5.36 21.84 0.07
C ARG A 95 -4.36 22.25 -1.01
N LYS A 96 -4.80 23.08 -1.96
CA LYS A 96 -3.93 23.61 -3.02
C LYS A 96 -2.69 24.29 -2.45
N ARG A 97 -2.87 25.14 -1.45
CA ARG A 97 -1.78 25.88 -0.80
C ARG A 97 -0.82 24.98 -0.03
N LEU A 98 -1.31 23.92 0.65
CA LEU A 98 -0.43 22.94 1.30
C LEU A 98 0.43 22.18 0.28
N ILE A 99 -0.17 21.77 -0.84
CA ILE A 99 0.55 21.09 -1.93
C ILE A 99 1.60 22.01 -2.57
N GLU A 100 1.25 23.26 -2.89
CA GLU A 100 2.16 24.25 -3.46
C GLU A 100 3.38 24.51 -2.56
N ARG A 101 3.20 24.41 -1.24
CA ARG A 101 4.28 24.57 -0.24
C ARG A 101 5.03 23.26 0.06
N GLY A 102 4.64 22.14 -0.55
CA GLY A 102 5.27 20.84 -0.30
C GLY A 102 5.09 20.32 1.13
N ILE A 103 4.04 20.74 1.82
CA ILE A 103 3.76 20.31 3.20
C ILE A 103 3.18 18.91 3.18
N ASN A 104 3.81 17.99 3.94
CA ASN A 104 3.25 16.66 4.15
C ASN A 104 1.98 16.75 4.99
N PHE A 105 0.88 16.14 4.52
CA PHE A 105 -0.35 16.10 5.30
C PHE A 105 -1.16 14.82 5.06
N ILE A 106 -1.97 14.47 6.06
CA ILE A 106 -2.95 13.38 5.99
C ILE A 106 -4.31 13.90 6.46
N VAL A 107 -5.33 13.62 5.65
CA VAL A 107 -6.74 13.73 6.04
C VAL A 107 -7.29 12.31 6.03
N PRO A 108 -7.51 11.68 7.20
CA PRO A 108 -7.87 10.26 7.28
C PRO A 108 -9.11 9.93 6.43
N GLY A 109 -9.00 8.86 5.62
CA GLY A 109 -10.06 8.42 4.72
C GLY A 109 -10.32 9.29 3.50
N LYS A 110 -9.54 10.37 3.30
CA LYS A 110 -9.76 11.33 2.19
C LYS A 110 -8.53 11.58 1.34
N GLN A 111 -7.42 11.92 1.95
CA GLN A 111 -6.19 12.25 1.21
C GLN A 111 -4.94 11.99 2.05
N MET A 112 -3.89 11.55 1.36
CA MET A 112 -2.54 11.42 1.89
C MET A 112 -1.58 12.06 0.89
N TYR A 113 -0.91 13.13 1.30
CA TYR A 113 0.10 13.83 0.51
C TYR A 113 1.41 13.87 1.29
N LEU A 114 2.32 12.98 0.92
CA LEU A 114 3.62 12.80 1.54
C LEU A 114 4.71 12.88 0.46
N PRO A 115 4.99 14.06 -0.08
CA PRO A 115 5.91 14.23 -1.22
C PRO A 115 7.33 13.73 -0.90
N GLU A 116 7.78 13.81 0.34
CA GLU A 116 9.08 13.26 0.75
C GLU A 116 9.12 11.72 0.65
N LEU A 117 7.97 11.05 0.61
CA LEU A 117 7.83 9.61 0.35
C LEU A 117 7.30 9.33 -1.07
N LEU A 118 7.16 10.33 -1.93
CA LEU A 118 6.57 10.25 -3.27
C LEU A 118 5.13 9.71 -3.27
N ILE A 119 4.34 10.05 -2.25
CA ILE A 119 2.95 9.61 -2.10
C ILE A 119 2.00 10.79 -2.28
N ASP A 120 1.08 10.69 -3.24
CA ASP A 120 -0.08 11.57 -3.42
C ASP A 120 -1.30 10.72 -3.74
N LEU A 121 -2.08 10.41 -2.72
CA LEU A 121 -3.30 9.60 -2.83
C LEU A 121 -4.51 10.45 -2.47
N ARG A 122 -5.48 10.48 -3.36
CA ARG A 122 -6.75 11.21 -3.20
C ARG A 122 -7.92 10.25 -3.36
N GLU A 123 -8.71 10.16 -2.31
CA GLU A 123 -10.05 9.58 -2.41
C GLU A 123 -11.02 10.61 -3.00
N SER A 124 -12.05 10.15 -3.70
CA SER A 124 -13.04 11.08 -4.25
C SER A 124 -13.80 11.80 -3.12
N PHE A 125 -13.79 13.12 -3.12
CA PHE A 125 -14.39 13.96 -2.08
C PHE A 125 -15.93 14.07 -2.14
N ASN A 126 -16.58 13.28 -2.98
CA ASN A 126 -18.03 13.36 -3.15
C ASN A 126 -18.76 12.47 -2.13
N GLN A 127 -19.36 13.13 -1.15
CA GLN A 127 -20.32 12.71 -0.11
C GLN A 127 -19.76 12.21 1.23
N PRO A 128 -20.38 12.62 2.35
CA PRO A 128 -20.19 11.98 3.64
C PRO A 128 -20.85 10.60 3.57
N ARG A 129 -20.09 9.58 3.18
CA ARG A 129 -20.54 8.19 3.29
C ARG A 129 -20.53 7.81 4.75
N ALA A 130 -21.71 7.42 5.25
CA ALA A 130 -21.82 6.58 6.43
C ALA A 130 -20.74 5.48 6.33
N LYS A 131 -20.17 5.07 7.47
CA LYS A 131 -19.18 3.97 7.61
C LYS A 131 -19.61 2.76 6.77
N GLN A 132 -19.38 2.80 5.46
CA GLN A 132 -19.40 1.60 4.66
C GLN A 132 -18.05 0.90 4.91
N LYS A 133 -18.14 -0.40 5.22
CA LYS A 133 -17.03 -1.33 5.11
C LYS A 133 -16.23 -0.93 3.87
N THR A 134 -14.92 -0.85 3.97
CA THR A 134 -14.09 -0.74 2.76
C THR A 134 -14.52 -1.86 1.84
N ASP A 135 -15.12 -1.52 0.72
CA ASP A 135 -15.65 -2.52 -0.23
C ASP A 135 -14.52 -3.34 -0.88
N LYS A 136 -13.26 -3.02 -0.58
CA LYS A 136 -12.07 -3.63 -1.15
C LYS A 136 -11.27 -4.38 -0.08
N LEU A 137 -10.62 -5.46 -0.48
CA LEU A 137 -9.73 -6.22 0.37
C LEU A 137 -8.48 -5.41 0.76
N LEU A 138 -8.02 -5.62 1.99
CA LEU A 138 -6.66 -5.24 2.38
C LEU A 138 -5.64 -5.90 1.43
N PRO A 139 -4.50 -5.23 1.16
CA PRO A 139 -3.47 -5.82 0.30
C PRO A 139 -3.00 -7.21 0.75
N SER A 140 -2.85 -7.44 2.05
CA SER A 140 -2.50 -8.74 2.61
C SER A 140 -3.61 -9.79 2.42
N ALA A 141 -4.88 -9.38 2.52
CA ALA A 141 -6.03 -10.26 2.28
C ALA A 141 -6.11 -10.67 0.79
N GLN A 142 -5.95 -9.71 -0.11
CA GLN A 142 -5.87 -9.98 -1.55
C GLN A 142 -4.68 -10.89 -1.88
N PHE A 143 -3.52 -10.67 -1.26
CA PHE A 143 -2.36 -11.54 -1.40
C PHE A 143 -2.70 -12.99 -1.05
N LEU A 144 -3.33 -13.24 0.10
CA LEU A 144 -3.73 -14.59 0.53
C LEU A 144 -4.69 -15.24 -0.46
N LEU A 145 -5.68 -14.50 -0.96
CA LEU A 145 -6.64 -14.98 -1.94
C LEU A 145 -5.95 -15.39 -3.26
N LEU A 146 -5.09 -14.53 -3.80
CA LEU A 146 -4.35 -14.81 -5.02
C LEU A 146 -3.37 -15.97 -4.84
N TYR A 147 -2.66 -16.01 -3.69
CA TYR A 147 -1.77 -17.10 -3.36
C TYR A 147 -2.52 -18.45 -3.33
N HIS A 148 -3.67 -18.49 -2.71
CA HIS A 148 -4.51 -19.72 -2.65
C HIS A 148 -4.89 -20.20 -4.06
N ILE A 149 -5.34 -19.31 -4.94
CA ILE A 149 -5.69 -19.67 -6.32
C ILE A 149 -4.48 -20.17 -7.11
N LEU A 150 -3.36 -19.44 -7.07
CA LEU A 150 -2.16 -19.75 -7.85
C LEU A 150 -1.49 -21.04 -7.39
N ASN A 151 -1.52 -21.33 -6.10
CA ASN A 151 -0.85 -22.47 -5.48
C ASN A 151 -1.77 -23.70 -5.28
N ARG A 152 -2.95 -23.73 -5.92
CA ARG A 152 -3.93 -24.82 -5.75
C ARG A 152 -3.39 -26.22 -6.09
N ASN A 153 -2.37 -26.30 -6.93
CA ASN A 153 -1.74 -27.57 -7.32
C ASN A 153 -0.46 -27.88 -6.55
N ASN A 154 0.00 -27.01 -5.66
CA ASN A 154 1.21 -27.21 -4.89
C ASN A 154 0.97 -28.12 -3.67
N ASN A 155 2.05 -28.76 -3.17
CA ASN A 155 2.00 -29.64 -2.00
C ASN A 155 1.70 -28.86 -0.72
N TRP A 156 2.27 -27.66 -0.58
CA TRP A 156 2.00 -26.81 0.57
C TRP A 156 0.63 -26.14 0.40
N LYS A 157 -0.25 -26.36 1.36
CA LYS A 157 -1.58 -25.77 1.37
C LYS A 157 -1.74 -24.83 2.55
N MET A 158 -2.18 -23.61 2.29
CA MET A 158 -2.44 -22.62 3.33
C MET A 158 -3.44 -23.15 4.38
N GLU A 159 -4.47 -23.86 3.94
CA GLU A 159 -5.53 -24.39 4.81
C GLU A 159 -5.06 -25.48 5.80
N ASN A 160 -3.91 -26.11 5.53
CA ASN A 160 -3.32 -27.13 6.39
C ASN A 160 -2.34 -26.55 7.43
N ASN A 161 -2.16 -25.24 7.43
CA ASN A 161 -1.16 -24.57 8.26
C ASN A 161 -1.82 -23.54 9.17
N SER A 162 -1.32 -23.38 10.38
CA SER A 162 -1.76 -22.36 11.31
C SER A 162 -1.42 -20.95 10.83
N PHE A 163 -2.08 -19.93 11.36
CA PHE A 163 -1.77 -18.52 11.04
C PHE A 163 -0.30 -18.17 11.25
N LYS A 164 0.34 -18.75 12.27
CA LYS A 164 1.76 -18.58 12.55
C LYS A 164 2.65 -19.16 11.45
N GLU A 165 2.31 -20.37 10.99
CA GLU A 165 3.04 -21.05 9.92
C GLU A 165 2.84 -20.33 8.57
N ILE A 166 1.63 -19.86 8.30
CA ILE A 166 1.32 -19.03 7.12
C ILE A 166 2.15 -17.74 7.16
N ALA A 167 2.19 -17.05 8.31
CA ALA A 167 2.98 -15.84 8.48
C ALA A 167 4.47 -16.08 8.20
N GLN A 168 5.02 -17.16 8.73
CA GLN A 168 6.41 -17.53 8.51
C GLN A 168 6.70 -17.85 7.04
N LYS A 169 5.85 -18.67 6.39
CA LYS A 169 6.01 -19.08 4.98
C LYS A 169 5.92 -17.88 4.04
N LEU A 170 4.99 -16.97 4.27
CA LEU A 170 4.69 -15.85 3.35
C LEU A 170 5.39 -14.55 3.75
N ASN A 171 6.26 -14.59 4.75
CA ASN A 171 7.02 -13.44 5.24
C ASN A 171 6.13 -12.27 5.71
N TYR A 172 5.06 -12.62 6.43
CA TYR A 172 4.19 -11.69 7.12
C TYR A 172 4.34 -11.80 8.64
N THR A 173 3.88 -10.79 9.37
CA THR A 173 3.71 -10.92 10.82
C THR A 173 2.43 -11.73 11.14
N PRO A 174 2.37 -12.43 12.29
CA PRO A 174 1.13 -13.10 12.71
C PRO A 174 -0.08 -12.16 12.80
N MET A 175 0.13 -10.91 13.22
CA MET A 175 -0.91 -9.88 13.26
C MET A 175 -1.43 -9.53 11.86
N ALA A 176 -0.52 -9.39 10.87
CA ALA A 176 -0.91 -9.12 9.49
C ALA A 176 -1.75 -10.26 8.90
N ILE A 177 -1.41 -11.52 9.19
CA ILE A 177 -2.23 -12.68 8.78
C ILE A 177 -3.59 -12.66 9.46
N THR A 178 -3.66 -12.39 10.76
CA THR A 178 -4.95 -12.28 11.48
C THR A 178 -5.83 -11.20 10.85
N ASN A 179 -5.29 -10.01 10.60
CA ASN A 179 -6.04 -8.91 9.98
C ASN A 179 -6.51 -9.27 8.55
N ALA A 180 -5.64 -9.91 7.77
CA ALA A 180 -5.97 -10.36 6.41
C ALA A 180 -7.11 -11.40 6.42
N VAL A 181 -7.04 -12.38 7.32
CA VAL A 181 -8.07 -13.42 7.45
C VAL A 181 -9.38 -12.83 7.97
N ASP A 182 -9.34 -11.92 8.93
CA ASP A 182 -10.53 -11.21 9.42
C ASP A 182 -11.21 -10.43 8.29
N ASP A 183 -10.44 -9.79 7.43
CA ASP A 183 -10.95 -9.07 6.26
C ASP A 183 -11.62 -10.04 5.24
N LEU A 184 -10.94 -11.13 4.91
CA LEU A 184 -11.53 -12.20 4.05
C LEU A 184 -12.82 -12.77 4.64
N LYS A 185 -12.88 -12.97 5.96
CA LYS A 185 -14.06 -13.45 6.66
C LYS A 185 -15.21 -12.44 6.59
N GLN A 186 -14.92 -11.15 6.75
CA GLN A 186 -15.93 -10.08 6.63
C GLN A 186 -16.55 -10.01 5.23
N HIS A 187 -15.81 -10.42 4.19
CA HIS A 187 -16.27 -10.50 2.80
C HIS A 187 -16.89 -11.87 2.45
N ASP A 188 -17.07 -12.75 3.44
CA ASP A 188 -17.65 -14.08 3.26
C ASP A 188 -16.86 -15.01 2.31
N ILE A 189 -15.54 -14.86 2.31
CA ILE A 189 -14.62 -15.64 1.47
C ILE A 189 -14.08 -16.86 2.20
N VAL A 190 -13.87 -16.75 3.53
CA VAL A 190 -13.26 -17.77 4.35
C VAL A 190 -14.03 -18.01 5.65
N ASP A 191 -13.84 -19.20 6.21
CA ASP A 191 -14.13 -19.54 7.60
C ASP A 191 -12.83 -19.73 8.39
N VAL A 192 -12.92 -19.55 9.70
CA VAL A 192 -11.81 -19.76 10.64
C VAL A 192 -12.21 -20.81 11.65
N PHE A 193 -11.33 -21.76 11.90
CA PHE A 193 -11.54 -22.82 12.87
C PHE A 193 -10.28 -23.07 13.74
N GLY A 194 -10.44 -23.88 14.78
CA GLY A 194 -9.39 -24.18 15.77
C GLY A 194 -9.51 -23.35 17.05
N GLU A 195 -9.09 -23.93 18.18
CA GLU A 195 -9.18 -23.31 19.50
C GLU A 195 -7.87 -22.61 19.90
N LYS A 196 -6.77 -23.37 20.03
CA LYS A 196 -5.46 -22.84 20.41
C LYS A 196 -4.70 -22.26 19.21
N GLU A 197 -4.72 -22.98 18.11
CA GLU A 197 -4.19 -22.54 16.84
C GLU A 197 -5.32 -22.35 15.85
N LYS A 198 -5.26 -21.28 15.09
CA LYS A 198 -6.29 -20.94 14.12
C LYS A 198 -5.87 -21.31 12.71
N TYR A 199 -6.83 -21.78 11.96
CA TYR A 199 -6.70 -22.24 10.58
C TYR A 199 -7.76 -21.56 9.72
N ILE A 200 -7.43 -21.38 8.45
CA ILE A 200 -8.31 -20.78 7.45
C ILE A 200 -8.90 -21.89 6.56
N LYS A 201 -10.14 -21.72 6.14
CA LYS A 201 -10.74 -22.50 5.06
C LYS A 201 -11.46 -21.59 4.09
N PHE A 202 -11.09 -21.68 2.82
CA PHE A 202 -11.79 -20.98 1.75
C PHE A 202 -13.15 -21.62 1.47
N LYS A 203 -14.18 -20.79 1.29
CA LYS A 203 -15.54 -21.26 0.99
C LYS A 203 -15.72 -21.63 -0.48
N PHE A 204 -14.83 -21.11 -1.33
CA PHE A 204 -14.81 -21.29 -2.78
C PHE A 204 -13.41 -21.66 -3.24
N GLU A 205 -13.31 -22.32 -4.40
CA GLU A 205 -12.04 -22.73 -4.98
C GLU A 205 -11.87 -22.20 -6.41
N GLY A 206 -10.64 -21.96 -6.81
CA GLY A 206 -10.22 -21.64 -8.19
C GLY A 206 -11.11 -20.60 -8.86
N LYS A 207 -11.80 -21.01 -9.92
CA LYS A 207 -12.70 -20.17 -10.72
C LYS A 207 -13.84 -19.55 -9.92
N ASP A 208 -14.46 -20.31 -9.04
CA ASP A 208 -15.60 -19.82 -8.25
C ASP A 208 -15.16 -18.80 -7.21
N LEU A 209 -13.97 -18.98 -6.63
CA LEU A 209 -13.35 -17.98 -5.74
C LEU A 209 -13.05 -16.69 -6.48
N TRP A 210 -12.44 -16.78 -7.65
CA TRP A 210 -12.15 -15.62 -8.48
C TRP A 210 -13.41 -14.86 -8.87
N ARG A 211 -14.42 -15.60 -9.40
CA ARG A 211 -15.70 -15.02 -9.78
C ARG A 211 -16.38 -14.32 -8.61
N ARG A 212 -16.42 -14.95 -7.44
CA ARG A 212 -17.00 -14.36 -6.23
C ARG A 212 -16.31 -13.05 -5.85
N ALA A 213 -14.97 -13.00 -5.90
CA ALA A 213 -14.21 -11.79 -5.60
C ALA A 213 -14.45 -10.66 -6.64
N GLU A 214 -14.61 -11.00 -7.92
CA GLU A 214 -14.93 -10.03 -8.96
C GLU A 214 -16.36 -9.49 -8.84
N GLU A 215 -17.35 -10.36 -8.63
CA GLU A 215 -18.76 -9.97 -8.42
C GLU A 215 -18.93 -9.03 -7.23
N GLN A 216 -18.21 -9.27 -6.14
CA GLN A 216 -18.17 -8.39 -4.98
C GLN A 216 -17.36 -7.11 -5.22
N ASN A 217 -16.62 -7.02 -6.32
CA ASN A 217 -15.72 -5.91 -6.67
C ASN A 217 -14.71 -5.59 -5.54
N ILE A 218 -14.13 -6.60 -4.90
CA ILE A 218 -13.24 -6.47 -3.75
C ILE A 218 -11.76 -6.47 -4.11
N LEU A 219 -11.40 -6.85 -5.34
CA LEU A 219 -10.03 -6.87 -5.84
C LEU A 219 -9.60 -5.51 -6.36
N THR A 220 -8.34 -5.16 -6.15
CA THR A 220 -7.75 -3.88 -6.58
C THR A 220 -6.40 -4.08 -7.26
N SER A 221 -5.96 -3.07 -8.00
CA SER A 221 -4.59 -3.04 -8.52
C SER A 221 -3.58 -3.17 -7.35
N PRO A 222 -2.55 -4.01 -7.48
CA PRO A 222 -1.46 -4.08 -6.52
C PRO A 222 -0.54 -2.85 -6.58
N VAL A 223 -0.61 -2.05 -7.63
CA VAL A 223 0.26 -0.91 -7.87
C VAL A 223 -0.15 0.25 -6.98
N LEU A 224 0.77 0.68 -6.12
CA LEU A 224 0.62 1.88 -5.29
C LEU A 224 0.91 3.14 -6.12
N LYS A 225 2.01 3.11 -6.87
CA LYS A 225 2.47 4.19 -7.75
C LYS A 225 3.48 3.68 -8.75
N THR A 226 3.72 4.48 -9.81
CA THR A 226 4.81 4.27 -10.76
C THR A 226 5.81 5.41 -10.65
N VAL A 227 7.08 5.07 -10.56
CA VAL A 227 8.20 6.02 -10.50
C VAL A 227 9.17 5.68 -11.63
N TYR A 228 9.63 6.69 -12.34
CA TYR A 228 10.60 6.54 -13.42
C TYR A 228 12.00 6.81 -12.90
N VAL A 229 12.96 6.00 -13.33
CA VAL A 229 14.37 6.12 -12.94
C VAL A 229 15.28 5.88 -14.15
N ASP A 230 16.48 6.42 -14.11
CA ASP A 230 17.51 6.15 -15.12
C ASP A 230 18.31 4.90 -14.79
N ASP A 231 18.45 4.57 -13.50
CA ASP A 231 19.12 3.36 -13.04
C ASP A 231 18.70 3.01 -11.59
N LEU A 232 18.98 1.77 -11.20
CA LEU A 232 18.79 1.24 -9.86
C LEU A 232 20.12 0.72 -9.31
N THR A 233 20.52 1.18 -8.15
CA THR A 233 21.71 0.69 -7.44
C THR A 233 21.32 0.03 -6.13
N GLY A 234 21.78 -1.18 -5.91
CA GLY A 234 21.47 -1.97 -4.72
C GLY A 234 20.97 -3.37 -5.05
N ASN A 235 21.04 -4.26 -4.07
CA ASN A 235 20.61 -5.64 -4.22
C ASN A 235 19.15 -5.79 -3.74
N VAL A 236 18.21 -5.53 -4.62
CA VAL A 236 16.77 -5.71 -4.38
C VAL A 236 16.15 -6.60 -5.45
N SER A 237 15.16 -7.39 -5.06
CA SER A 237 14.40 -8.20 -6.01
C SER A 237 13.44 -7.33 -6.79
N ILE A 238 13.58 -7.34 -8.11
CA ILE A 238 12.66 -6.72 -9.06
C ILE A 238 12.14 -7.78 -10.03
N LEU A 239 10.90 -7.67 -10.44
CA LEU A 239 10.28 -8.57 -11.41
C LEU A 239 9.71 -7.75 -12.57
N ARG A 240 9.78 -8.27 -13.79
CA ARG A 240 9.10 -7.61 -14.93
C ARG A 240 7.59 -7.59 -14.69
N THR A 241 6.98 -6.48 -15.02
CA THR A 241 5.53 -6.26 -14.89
C THR A 241 4.97 -5.52 -16.09
N ASN A 242 3.68 -5.17 -16.08
CA ASN A 242 3.02 -4.39 -17.10
C ASN A 242 3.26 -4.96 -18.50
N ALA A 243 3.45 -4.13 -19.52
CA ALA A 243 3.72 -4.53 -20.89
C ALA A 243 4.97 -5.41 -21.04
N SER A 244 5.94 -5.31 -20.12
CA SER A 244 7.15 -6.14 -20.13
C SER A 244 6.92 -7.58 -19.66
N ALA A 245 5.83 -7.86 -18.95
CA ALA A 245 5.47 -9.20 -18.47
C ALA A 245 4.45 -9.93 -19.34
N LEU A 246 3.58 -9.21 -20.05
CA LEU A 246 2.49 -9.80 -20.85
C LEU A 246 2.95 -10.87 -21.85
N PRO A 247 4.09 -10.72 -22.55
CA PRO A 247 4.56 -11.73 -23.49
C PRO A 247 4.85 -13.11 -22.87
N GLU A 248 5.12 -13.18 -21.57
CA GLU A 248 5.35 -14.45 -20.88
C GLU A 248 4.07 -15.29 -20.71
N TYR A 249 2.92 -14.61 -20.68
CA TYR A 249 1.63 -15.25 -20.40
C TYR A 249 0.70 -15.28 -21.62
N THR A 250 0.97 -14.48 -22.61
CA THR A 250 0.08 -14.22 -23.75
C THR A 250 0.83 -14.23 -25.08
N SER A 251 0.08 -14.14 -26.18
CA SER A 251 0.64 -14.03 -27.53
C SER A 251 1.09 -12.60 -27.92
N LEU A 252 1.07 -11.66 -26.95
CA LEU A 252 1.49 -10.28 -27.21
C LEU A 252 2.99 -10.20 -27.49
N ASN A 253 3.38 -9.39 -28.46
CA ASN A 253 4.79 -9.16 -28.76
C ASN A 253 5.48 -8.35 -27.65
N PRO A 254 6.79 -8.56 -27.43
CA PRO A 254 7.55 -7.80 -26.45
C PRO A 254 7.45 -6.28 -26.66
N SER A 255 7.24 -5.55 -25.56
CA SER A 255 7.30 -4.09 -25.53
C SER A 255 8.74 -3.58 -25.52
N LYS A 256 8.96 -2.36 -26.01
CA LYS A 256 10.23 -1.65 -25.87
C LYS A 256 10.42 -1.03 -24.48
N GLU A 257 9.35 -0.92 -23.73
CA GLU A 257 9.34 -0.31 -22.40
C GLU A 257 9.80 -1.30 -21.33
N ASN A 258 10.51 -0.80 -20.33
CA ASN A 258 11.08 -1.59 -19.26
C ASN A 258 10.33 -1.32 -17.94
N TYR A 259 9.28 -2.11 -17.69
CA TYR A 259 8.50 -2.05 -16.46
C TYR A 259 8.94 -3.10 -15.45
N TYR A 260 9.20 -2.69 -14.24
CA TYR A 260 9.56 -3.57 -13.12
C TYR A 260 8.68 -3.30 -11.91
N ALA A 261 8.30 -4.36 -11.21
CA ALA A 261 7.61 -4.31 -9.93
C ALA A 261 8.59 -4.48 -8.79
N ILE A 262 8.43 -3.68 -7.75
CA ILE A 262 9.19 -3.75 -6.51
C ILE A 262 8.22 -3.68 -5.32
N GLU A 263 8.51 -4.44 -4.28
CA GLU A 263 7.77 -4.31 -3.03
C GLU A 263 8.07 -2.96 -2.37
N LYS A 264 7.04 -2.34 -1.78
CA LYS A 264 7.13 -0.98 -1.21
C LYS A 264 8.27 -0.80 -0.21
N SER A 265 8.52 -1.77 0.67
CA SER A 265 9.61 -1.69 1.64
C SER A 265 10.97 -1.64 0.97
N ALA A 266 11.18 -2.44 -0.08
CA ALA A 266 12.40 -2.44 -0.87
C ALA A 266 12.58 -1.13 -1.64
N PHE A 267 11.49 -0.58 -2.19
CA PHE A 267 11.52 0.74 -2.84
C PHE A 267 11.97 1.84 -1.87
N TYR A 268 11.38 1.91 -0.68
CA TYR A 268 11.75 2.94 0.29
C TYR A 268 13.14 2.72 0.90
N PHE A 269 13.60 1.46 0.98
CA PHE A 269 14.99 1.17 1.30
C PHE A 269 15.94 1.76 0.25
N LEU A 270 15.68 1.55 -1.05
CA LEU A 270 16.46 2.15 -2.13
C LEU A 270 16.43 3.68 -2.09
N GLN A 271 15.25 4.27 -1.89
CA GLN A 271 15.10 5.72 -1.79
C GLN A 271 15.95 6.29 -0.66
N LYS A 272 15.91 5.68 0.53
CA LYS A 272 16.70 6.10 1.70
C LYS A 272 18.22 6.01 1.46
N ASN A 273 18.67 5.03 0.68
CA ASN A 273 20.07 4.78 0.40
C ASN A 273 20.54 5.38 -0.94
N ASN A 274 19.77 6.30 -1.52
CA ASN A 274 20.06 6.93 -2.81
C ASN A 274 20.26 5.94 -3.96
N GLY A 275 19.57 4.79 -3.90
CA GLY A 275 19.63 3.72 -4.90
C GLY A 275 18.74 3.97 -6.12
N LEU A 276 17.91 5.01 -6.11
CA LEU A 276 17.04 5.40 -7.23
C LEU A 276 17.66 6.58 -7.96
N ILE A 277 18.26 6.34 -9.10
CA ILE A 277 18.96 7.38 -9.87
C ILE A 277 17.96 8.19 -10.70
N ASN A 278 17.94 9.52 -10.49
CA ASN A 278 17.05 10.47 -11.17
C ASN A 278 15.55 10.13 -11.06
N ALA A 279 15.12 9.64 -9.88
CA ALA A 279 13.73 9.28 -9.65
C ALA A 279 12.77 10.46 -9.83
N ASN A 280 11.74 10.28 -10.68
CA ASN A 280 10.72 11.28 -10.97
C ASN A 280 9.41 10.61 -11.42
N ASN A 281 8.36 11.41 -11.64
CA ASN A 281 7.02 10.93 -12.01
C ASN A 281 6.70 11.05 -13.51
N ARG A 282 7.67 11.35 -14.37
CA ARG A 282 7.42 11.67 -15.78
C ARG A 282 8.05 10.69 -16.75
N GLU A 283 9.36 10.51 -16.67
CA GLU A 283 10.11 9.75 -17.66
C GLU A 283 11.42 9.20 -17.10
N GLY A 284 11.92 8.11 -17.68
CA GLY A 284 13.18 7.47 -17.31
C GLY A 284 13.42 6.22 -18.15
N LYS A 285 14.58 5.64 -18.02
CA LYS A 285 14.94 4.40 -18.71
C LYS A 285 14.11 3.21 -18.23
N TYR A 286 13.73 3.21 -16.97
CA TYR A 286 12.93 2.18 -16.32
C TYR A 286 11.70 2.78 -15.64
N ALA A 287 10.56 2.13 -15.77
CA ALA A 287 9.34 2.41 -15.03
C ALA A 287 9.24 1.42 -13.86
N ILE A 288 9.23 1.91 -12.64
CA ILE A 288 9.19 1.11 -11.43
C ILE A 288 7.80 1.20 -10.82
N GLU A 289 7.03 0.13 -10.89
CA GLU A 289 5.77 -0.02 -10.17
C GLU A 289 6.06 -0.43 -8.73
N VAL A 290 5.68 0.41 -7.79
CA VAL A 290 5.76 0.11 -6.36
C VAL A 290 4.49 -0.62 -5.95
N TRP A 291 4.64 -1.85 -5.48
CA TRP A 291 3.51 -2.72 -5.16
C TRP A 291 3.21 -2.73 -3.66
N LYS A 292 1.91 -2.88 -3.34
CA LYS A 292 1.39 -2.94 -1.97
C LYS A 292 1.77 -4.22 -1.22
N TYR A 293 2.16 -5.28 -1.94
CA TYR A 293 2.67 -6.55 -1.39
C TYR A 293 3.85 -7.06 -2.22
N ASN A 294 4.57 -8.04 -1.68
CA ASN A 294 5.78 -8.56 -2.33
C ASN A 294 5.44 -9.45 -3.53
N PRO A 295 5.73 -9.01 -4.78
CA PRO A 295 5.41 -9.80 -5.97
C PRO A 295 6.23 -11.10 -6.04
N LYS A 296 7.42 -11.16 -5.49
CA LYS A 296 8.29 -12.33 -5.52
C LYS A 296 7.68 -13.50 -4.75
N THR A 297 7.13 -13.27 -3.57
CA THR A 297 6.55 -14.32 -2.73
C THR A 297 5.35 -15.02 -3.40
N LEU A 298 4.60 -14.32 -4.27
CA LEU A 298 3.51 -14.93 -5.02
C LEU A 298 3.98 -15.91 -6.11
N VAL A 299 5.17 -15.72 -6.67
CA VAL A 299 5.67 -16.52 -7.79
C VAL A 299 6.67 -17.59 -7.40
N GLU A 300 7.31 -17.48 -6.23
CA GLU A 300 8.40 -18.40 -5.81
C GLU A 300 8.02 -19.88 -5.84
N ASP A 301 6.82 -20.21 -5.43
CA ASP A 301 6.34 -21.59 -5.33
C ASP A 301 5.73 -22.13 -6.64
N VAL A 302 5.38 -21.26 -7.58
CA VAL A 302 4.64 -21.63 -8.82
C VAL A 302 5.53 -21.50 -10.06
N PHE A 303 6.41 -20.49 -10.08
CA PHE A 303 7.17 -20.07 -11.25
C PHE A 303 8.67 -19.97 -10.93
N ASN A 304 9.28 -21.10 -10.55
CA ASN A 304 10.64 -21.19 -9.99
C ASN A 304 11.77 -20.48 -10.74
N GLU A 305 11.58 -20.03 -11.98
CA GLU A 305 12.63 -19.41 -12.81
C GLU A 305 12.22 -18.09 -13.46
N ASN A 306 10.99 -17.63 -13.32
CA ASN A 306 10.53 -16.47 -14.05
C ASN A 306 10.76 -15.16 -13.26
N SER A 307 11.46 -14.25 -13.91
CA SER A 307 11.66 -12.87 -13.43
C SER A 307 10.46 -11.96 -13.75
N VAL A 308 9.25 -12.49 -13.74
CA VAL A 308 7.98 -11.80 -14.00
C VAL A 308 7.01 -11.94 -12.82
N VAL A 309 6.14 -10.95 -12.66
CA VAL A 309 5.07 -10.96 -11.66
C VAL A 309 4.04 -12.04 -11.97
N ASP A 310 3.24 -12.44 -10.98
CA ASP A 310 2.16 -13.40 -11.17
C ASP A 310 1.08 -12.89 -12.14
N PRO A 311 0.42 -13.81 -12.88
CA PRO A 311 -0.54 -13.41 -13.91
C PRO A 311 -1.80 -12.73 -13.39
N LEU A 312 -2.25 -13.05 -12.18
CA LEU A 312 -3.48 -12.49 -11.62
C LEU A 312 -3.26 -11.06 -11.11
N SER A 313 -2.15 -10.78 -10.43
CA SER A 313 -1.78 -9.41 -10.07
C SER A 313 -1.51 -8.56 -11.31
N LEU A 314 -0.89 -9.14 -12.34
CA LEU A 314 -0.70 -8.47 -13.64
C LEU A 314 -2.04 -8.08 -14.26
N TYR A 315 -3.00 -9.01 -14.31
CA TYR A 315 -4.37 -8.72 -14.73
C TYR A 315 -4.98 -7.55 -13.96
N LEU A 316 -4.94 -7.60 -12.63
CA LEU A 316 -5.50 -6.55 -11.76
C LEU A 316 -4.82 -5.18 -11.94
N SER A 317 -3.53 -5.16 -12.27
CA SER A 317 -2.80 -3.92 -12.54
C SER A 317 -3.18 -3.25 -13.86
N LEU A 318 -3.67 -4.03 -14.84
CA LEU A 318 -3.93 -3.59 -16.20
C LEU A 318 -5.42 -3.62 -16.59
N LYS A 319 -6.32 -4.15 -15.76
CA LYS A 319 -7.75 -4.36 -16.11
C LYS A 319 -8.49 -3.10 -16.57
N ASP A 320 -8.03 -1.94 -16.15
CA ASP A 320 -8.64 -0.64 -16.50
C ASP A 320 -7.92 0.03 -17.71
N ASN A 321 -6.96 -0.66 -18.33
CA ASN A 321 -6.28 -0.17 -19.53
C ASN A 321 -7.23 -0.22 -20.73
N GLN A 322 -7.21 0.84 -21.55
CA GLN A 322 -8.11 1.00 -22.70
C GLN A 322 -7.48 0.57 -24.05
N ASP A 323 -6.27 0.01 -24.03
CA ASP A 323 -5.65 -0.56 -25.26
C ASP A 323 -6.26 -1.95 -25.54
N GLU A 324 -6.95 -2.09 -26.66
CA GLU A 324 -7.61 -3.34 -27.08
C GLU A 324 -6.66 -4.54 -27.12
N ARG A 325 -5.38 -4.33 -27.44
CA ARG A 325 -4.38 -5.41 -27.44
C ARG A 325 -4.08 -5.90 -26.05
N ILE A 326 -4.08 -4.99 -25.06
CA ILE A 326 -3.92 -5.34 -23.64
C ILE A 326 -5.17 -6.05 -23.15
N GLU A 327 -6.37 -5.57 -23.48
CA GLU A 327 -7.63 -6.25 -23.12
C GLU A 327 -7.65 -7.71 -23.62
N MET A 328 -7.30 -7.94 -24.89
CA MET A 328 -7.21 -9.29 -25.46
C MET A 328 -6.16 -10.16 -24.75
N ALA A 329 -5.03 -9.59 -24.37
CA ALA A 329 -4.00 -10.29 -23.61
C ALA A 329 -4.49 -10.67 -22.21
N LEU A 330 -5.23 -9.80 -21.54
CA LEU A 330 -5.81 -10.05 -20.22
C LEU A 330 -6.87 -11.17 -20.26
N GLU A 331 -7.67 -11.26 -21.34
CA GLU A 331 -8.60 -12.38 -21.54
C GLU A 331 -7.86 -13.71 -21.62
N GLN A 332 -6.72 -13.77 -22.34
CA GLN A 332 -5.88 -14.98 -22.38
C GLN A 332 -5.35 -15.39 -21.00
N ILE A 333 -4.99 -14.42 -20.15
CA ILE A 333 -4.55 -14.70 -18.77
C ILE A 333 -5.68 -15.35 -17.98
N ILE A 334 -6.87 -14.78 -18.00
CA ILE A 334 -8.02 -15.32 -17.25
C ILE A 334 -8.41 -16.70 -17.77
N GLU A 335 -8.44 -16.89 -19.07
CA GLU A 335 -8.74 -18.19 -19.68
C GLU A 335 -7.74 -19.26 -19.24
N LYS A 336 -6.46 -18.94 -19.22
CA LYS A 336 -5.39 -19.90 -18.90
C LYS A 336 -5.28 -20.22 -17.40
N TYR A 337 -5.46 -19.24 -16.50
CA TYR A 337 -5.16 -19.39 -15.07
C TYR A 337 -6.38 -19.52 -14.18
N ILE A 338 -7.55 -19.11 -14.64
CA ILE A 338 -8.80 -19.20 -13.90
C ILE A 338 -9.73 -20.27 -14.45
N TRP A 339 -9.87 -20.39 -15.81
CA TRP A 339 -10.73 -21.38 -16.49
C TRP A 339 -10.02 -22.68 -16.78
#